data_20155d320098c7c8ef2b1010c74509fe
#
_entry.id   20155d320098c7c8ef2b1010c74509fe
#
_cell.length_a   1.000
_cell.length_b   1.000
_cell.length_c   1.000
_cell.angle_alpha   90.00
_cell.angle_beta   90.00
_cell.angle_gamma   90.00
#
_symmetry.space_group_name_H-M   'P 1'
#
loop_
_entity.id
_entity.type
_entity.pdbx_description
1 polymer ?
#
loop_
_entity_poly.entity_id
_entity_poly.type
_entity_poly.pdbx_seq_one_letter_code
_entity_poly.pdbx_strand_id
1 'polypeptide(L)'
;LPEVSRVRNNRRTGKQKDLVMSEEKAKDQAKSKKAEGEGKKPDPKKAAKAQADKAPKGEAKAEAKAKGGKGKAEQAADREGGKKLVERPLNGYKPRMSDMYKNEVVPALRKRFNYKNVMQVPRLDRIVVNMGVGEAVEDQKHLDHAIEDLQIITGQKPAIRRAKKSISNFKLRQGMPVGCKVTLRRWRMYEFLERFISLAVPRIRDFRGLPDNSFDGRGNYTIGLKEQIMFPEINYDKVAKIRGMNITFVTTAKTDEECHELLSALGMPFRKR
;
A
#
# COMPACT_ATOMS: atom_id res chain seq x y z
N LEU A 1 61.58 8.71 9.60
CA LEU A 1 60.10 8.66 9.60
C LEU A 1 59.49 9.88 10.31
N PRO A 2 59.36 11.06 9.64
CA PRO A 2 58.46 12.08 10.19
C PRO A 2 57.53 12.75 9.16
N GLU A 3 57.13 12.09 8.10
CA GLU A 3 56.24 12.74 7.09
C GLU A 3 54.74 12.37 7.18
N VAL A 4 54.34 11.38 7.93
CA VAL A 4 52.95 10.92 8.00
C VAL A 4 52.06 11.71 8.96
N SER A 5 52.66 12.53 9.86
CA SER A 5 51.91 13.33 10.85
C SER A 5 51.44 14.70 10.34
N ARG A 6 52.03 15.24 9.25
CA ARG A 6 51.65 16.58 8.72
C ARG A 6 50.39 16.56 7.83
N VAL A 7 50.04 15.45 7.22
CA VAL A 7 48.86 15.38 6.29
C VAL A 7 47.52 15.24 7.05
N ARG A 8 47.55 14.74 8.29
CA ARG A 8 46.30 14.58 9.08
C ARG A 8 45.77 15.87 9.71
N ASN A 9 46.66 16.88 9.94
CA ASN A 9 46.24 18.12 10.59
C ASN A 9 45.59 19.13 9.61
N ASN A 10 45.90 19.06 8.32
CA ASN A 10 45.37 20.00 7.35
C ASN A 10 43.92 19.67 6.88
N ARG A 11 43.41 18.44 7.12
CA ARG A 11 42.03 18.07 6.82
C ARG A 11 41.02 18.45 7.92
N ARG A 12 41.47 18.70 9.15
CA ARG A 12 40.59 19.12 10.26
C ARG A 12 40.27 20.61 10.23
N THR A 13 41.19 21.45 9.76
CA THR A 13 41.00 22.92 9.67
C THR A 13 40.11 23.33 8.48
N GLY A 14 40.07 22.56 7.39
CA GLY A 14 39.13 22.78 6.24
C GLY A 14 37.70 22.56 6.62
N LYS A 15 37.38 21.43 7.28
CA LYS A 15 35.98 21.11 7.68
C LYS A 15 35.38 22.05 8.71
N GLN A 16 36.20 22.64 9.58
CA GLN A 16 35.73 23.66 10.55
C GLN A 16 35.43 25.01 9.89
N LYS A 17 36.17 25.41 8.86
CA LYS A 17 35.87 26.64 8.10
C LYS A 17 34.61 26.55 7.29
N ASP A 18 34.31 25.37 6.67
CA ASP A 18 33.08 25.15 5.90
C ASP A 18 31.84 25.13 6.79
N LEU A 19 31.95 24.66 8.03
CA LEU A 19 30.81 24.66 8.98
C LEU A 19 30.47 26.08 9.46
N VAL A 20 31.46 26.92 9.70
CA VAL A 20 31.27 28.33 10.15
C VAL A 20 30.64 29.17 9.03
N MET A 21 31.08 28.98 7.76
CA MET A 21 30.50 29.67 6.58
C MET A 21 29.07 29.25 6.28
N SER A 22 28.68 28.03 6.63
CA SER A 22 27.27 27.56 6.44
C SER A 22 26.34 28.13 7.51
N GLU A 23 26.82 28.36 8.74
CA GLU A 23 26.02 28.97 9.83
C GLU A 23 25.83 30.48 9.64
N GLU A 24 26.82 31.21 9.09
CA GLU A 24 26.67 32.63 8.75
C GLU A 24 25.64 32.85 7.61
N LYS A 25 25.68 32.05 6.56
CA LYS A 25 24.69 32.14 5.48
C LYS A 25 23.25 31.82 5.93
N ALA A 26 23.08 30.94 6.92
CA ALA A 26 21.76 30.64 7.50
C ALA A 26 21.21 31.79 8.35
N LYS A 27 22.08 32.57 9.03
CA LYS A 27 21.68 33.74 9.83
C LYS A 27 21.29 34.95 8.98
N ASP A 28 21.93 35.13 7.81
CA ASP A 28 21.59 36.25 6.91
C ASP A 28 20.29 36.00 6.15
N GLN A 29 19.95 34.72 5.83
CA GLN A 29 18.65 34.37 5.25
C GLN A 29 17.48 34.46 6.24
N ALA A 30 17.75 34.34 7.55
CA ALA A 30 16.73 34.50 8.60
C ALA A 30 16.43 35.98 8.87
N LYS A 31 17.40 36.92 8.67
CA LYS A 31 17.21 38.35 8.82
C LYS A 31 16.45 38.97 7.65
N SER A 32 16.65 38.52 6.43
CA SER A 32 15.92 39.04 5.26
C SER A 32 14.42 38.68 5.26
N LYS A 33 14.03 37.52 5.85
CA LYS A 33 12.61 37.10 5.95
C LYS A 33 11.81 37.80 7.07
N LYS A 34 12.47 38.53 7.97
CA LYS A 34 11.82 39.24 9.07
C LYS A 34 11.48 40.71 8.74
N ALA A 35 11.99 41.22 7.61
CA ALA A 35 11.77 42.61 7.16
C ALA A 35 10.59 42.82 6.20
N GLU A 36 9.93 41.73 5.70
CA GLU A 36 8.80 41.84 4.75
C GLU A 36 7.41 41.56 5.36
N GLY A 37 7.29 41.46 6.68
CA GLY A 37 6.05 41.04 7.38
C GLY A 37 5.28 42.12 8.12
N GLU A 38 5.59 43.41 7.98
CA GLU A 38 4.81 44.49 8.65
C GLU A 38 4.24 45.46 7.63
N GLY A 39 2.96 45.34 7.37
CA GLY A 39 2.23 46.38 6.61
C GLY A 39 0.93 45.90 5.96
N LYS A 40 -0.16 45.81 6.69
CA LYS A 40 -1.50 46.38 6.37
C LYS A 40 -2.60 45.71 7.18
N LYS A 41 -3.11 46.43 8.15
CA LYS A 41 -4.43 46.19 8.77
C LYS A 41 -5.51 46.77 7.83
N PRO A 42 -6.65 46.11 7.58
CA PRO A 42 -7.84 46.76 7.06
C PRO A 42 -8.80 47.17 8.19
N ASP A 43 -9.28 48.40 8.05
CA ASP A 43 -10.25 49.07 8.91
C ASP A 43 -11.65 48.43 8.91
N PRO A 44 -12.40 48.54 10.03
CA PRO A 44 -13.76 48.05 10.12
C PRO A 44 -14.77 49.22 9.89
N LYS A 45 -15.55 49.16 8.83
CA LYS A 45 -16.84 49.88 8.73
C LYS A 45 -17.56 49.56 7.41
N LYS A 46 -18.62 48.76 7.50
CA LYS A 46 -19.95 49.06 6.92
C LYS A 46 -20.89 47.91 7.23
N ALA A 47 -21.53 48.08 8.41
CA ALA A 47 -22.86 47.54 8.66
C ALA A 47 -23.83 48.60 8.19
N ALA A 48 -24.83 48.25 7.42
CA ALA A 48 -26.18 48.76 7.54
C ALA A 48 -27.11 48.38 6.39
N LYS A 49 -28.25 47.84 6.79
CA LYS A 49 -29.58 47.99 6.22
C LYS A 49 -29.91 47.31 4.87
N ALA A 50 -30.80 46.32 4.92
CA ALA A 50 -32.22 46.61 4.62
C ALA A 50 -33.12 45.46 5.13
N GLN A 51 -34.13 45.87 5.87
CA GLN A 51 -35.27 45.08 6.34
C GLN A 51 -36.38 45.06 5.27
N ALA A 52 -37.30 44.11 5.51
CA ALA A 52 -38.67 44.00 4.98
C ALA A 52 -38.80 43.29 3.61
N ASP A 53 -39.50 42.13 3.56
CA ASP A 53 -40.94 42.06 3.63
C ASP A 53 -41.47 40.66 3.96
N LYS A 54 -42.60 40.63 4.62
CA LYS A 54 -43.36 39.47 5.07
C LYS A 54 -44.32 38.95 4.02
N ALA A 55 -44.43 37.59 4.02
CA ALA A 55 -45.65 36.76 3.78
C ALA A 55 -45.93 36.34 2.31
N PRO A 56 -46.67 35.19 2.08
CA PRO A 56 -47.24 34.24 3.03
C PRO A 56 -46.84 32.74 2.76
N LYS A 57 -47.01 31.97 3.81
CA LYS A 57 -47.00 30.49 3.83
C LYS A 57 -48.19 29.90 3.06
N GLY A 58 -47.92 28.80 2.33
CA GLY A 58 -48.95 27.88 1.89
C GLY A 58 -48.50 27.09 0.66
N GLU A 59 -48.45 25.77 0.75
CA GLU A 59 -48.53 24.82 -0.37
C GLU A 59 -47.27 24.29 -1.07
N ALA A 60 -46.05 24.40 -0.51
CA ALA A 60 -44.91 23.75 -1.11
C ALA A 60 -44.28 22.60 -0.26
N LYS A 61 -45.05 22.02 0.69
CA LYS A 61 -44.53 21.05 1.67
C LYS A 61 -44.89 19.57 1.42
N ALA A 62 -45.72 19.29 0.43
CA ALA A 62 -46.17 17.92 0.15
C ALA A 62 -45.35 17.17 -0.90
N GLU A 63 -44.74 17.85 -1.88
CA GLU A 63 -43.97 17.16 -2.96
C GLU A 63 -42.49 16.88 -2.64
N ALA A 64 -41.88 17.60 -1.69
CA ALA A 64 -40.49 17.37 -1.31
C ALA A 64 -40.28 16.13 -0.41
N LYS A 65 -41.35 15.57 0.18
CA LYS A 65 -41.26 14.34 1.00
C LYS A 65 -41.30 13.04 0.20
N ALA A 66 -41.82 13.05 -1.02
CA ALA A 66 -41.92 11.85 -1.86
C ALA A 66 -40.62 11.54 -2.64
N LYS A 67 -39.76 12.54 -2.91
CA LYS A 67 -38.48 12.32 -3.62
C LYS A 67 -37.32 11.98 -2.70
N GLY A 68 -37.38 12.26 -1.41
CA GLY A 68 -36.32 11.94 -0.44
C GLY A 68 -36.31 10.47 0.05
N GLY A 69 -37.37 9.72 -0.15
CA GLY A 69 -37.51 8.33 0.30
C GLY A 69 -36.85 7.30 -0.61
N LYS A 70 -36.87 7.52 -1.92
CA LYS A 70 -36.28 6.57 -2.88
C LYS A 70 -34.76 6.57 -2.88
N GLY A 71 -34.12 7.71 -2.75
CA GLY A 71 -32.64 7.79 -2.71
C GLY A 71 -32.01 7.21 -1.45
N LYS A 72 -32.74 7.16 -0.32
CA LYS A 72 -32.25 6.50 0.91
C LYS A 72 -32.44 4.99 0.89
N ALA A 73 -33.43 4.48 0.18
CA ALA A 73 -33.65 3.04 0.01
C ALA A 73 -32.64 2.43 -0.95
N GLU A 74 -32.28 3.11 -2.05
CA GLU A 74 -31.23 2.67 -2.98
C GLU A 74 -29.83 2.72 -2.33
N GLN A 75 -29.52 3.75 -1.55
CA GLN A 75 -28.24 3.81 -0.83
C GLN A 75 -28.15 2.82 0.35
N ALA A 76 -29.26 2.36 0.89
CA ALA A 76 -29.30 1.29 1.89
C ALA A 76 -29.14 -0.10 1.23
N ALA A 77 -29.72 -0.32 0.06
CA ALA A 77 -29.55 -1.54 -0.70
C ALA A 77 -28.10 -1.73 -1.20
N ASP A 78 -27.42 -0.67 -1.63
CA ASP A 78 -26.02 -0.71 -2.00
C ASP A 78 -25.08 -0.95 -0.80
N ARG A 79 -25.49 -0.53 0.40
CA ARG A 79 -24.73 -0.80 1.64
C ARG A 79 -24.90 -2.23 2.15
N GLU A 80 -26.05 -2.84 1.92
CA GLU A 80 -26.27 -4.25 2.25
C GLU A 80 -25.60 -5.20 1.24
N GLY A 81 -25.55 -4.85 -0.04
CA GLY A 81 -24.76 -5.58 -1.05
C GLY A 81 -23.27 -5.64 -0.74
N GLY A 82 -22.70 -4.56 -0.16
CA GLY A 82 -21.30 -4.51 0.28
C GLY A 82 -20.96 -5.40 1.48
N LYS A 83 -21.91 -5.76 2.33
CA LYS A 83 -21.71 -6.66 3.47
C LYS A 83 -21.73 -8.14 3.08
N LYS A 84 -22.38 -8.52 2.00
CA LYS A 84 -22.47 -9.92 1.53
C LYS A 84 -21.18 -10.46 0.90
N LEU A 85 -20.23 -9.60 0.50
CA LEU A 85 -18.93 -10.00 -0.07
C LEU A 85 -17.90 -10.45 0.98
N VAL A 86 -18.24 -10.48 2.26
CA VAL A 86 -17.37 -10.97 3.36
C VAL A 86 -17.83 -12.33 3.87
N GLU A 87 -18.69 -13.04 3.15
CA GLU A 87 -19.17 -14.33 3.59
C GLU A 87 -18.03 -15.35 3.67
N ARG A 88 -17.99 -16.04 4.82
CA ARG A 88 -17.17 -17.24 5.05
C ARG A 88 -17.36 -18.21 3.91
N PRO A 89 -16.37 -19.01 3.54
CA PRO A 89 -16.56 -20.04 2.54
C PRO A 89 -17.78 -20.87 2.90
N LEU A 90 -18.71 -20.99 1.96
CA LEU A 90 -20.06 -21.56 2.14
C LEU A 90 -20.08 -22.99 2.71
N ASN A 91 -18.95 -23.68 2.83
CA ASN A 91 -18.88 -25.09 3.24
C ASN A 91 -17.83 -25.37 4.33
N GLY A 92 -17.54 -24.43 5.24
CA GLY A 92 -16.57 -24.70 6.31
C GLY A 92 -15.13 -24.95 5.83
N TYR A 93 -14.81 -24.57 4.58
CA TYR A 93 -13.48 -24.73 3.99
C TYR A 93 -12.42 -24.08 4.87
N LYS A 94 -11.44 -24.87 5.30
CA LYS A 94 -10.26 -24.41 6.01
C LYS A 94 -9.06 -24.57 5.08
N PRO A 95 -8.30 -23.50 4.80
CA PRO A 95 -7.09 -23.62 4.01
C PRO A 95 -6.08 -24.53 4.68
N ARG A 96 -5.52 -25.49 3.96
CA ARG A 96 -4.51 -26.42 4.44
C ARG A 96 -3.30 -25.72 5.09
N MET A 97 -2.86 -24.60 4.49
CA MET A 97 -1.77 -23.79 5.01
C MET A 97 -2.05 -23.17 6.39
N SER A 98 -3.33 -22.93 6.73
CA SER A 98 -3.69 -22.46 8.09
C SER A 98 -3.52 -23.56 9.13
N ASP A 99 -3.81 -24.80 8.78
CA ASP A 99 -3.65 -25.94 9.69
C ASP A 99 -2.18 -26.33 9.80
N MET A 100 -1.42 -26.32 8.68
CA MET A 100 0.03 -26.48 8.67
C MET A 100 0.73 -25.43 9.55
N TYR A 101 0.33 -24.16 9.46
CA TYR A 101 0.86 -23.11 10.33
C TYR A 101 0.69 -23.45 11.82
N LYS A 102 -0.49 -23.92 12.25
CA LYS A 102 -0.77 -24.23 13.65
C LYS A 102 -0.06 -25.48 14.15
N ASN A 103 -0.01 -26.53 13.33
CA ASN A 103 0.45 -27.84 13.74
C ASN A 103 1.97 -28.01 13.61
N GLU A 104 2.58 -27.39 12.58
CA GLU A 104 3.99 -27.61 12.26
C GLU A 104 4.83 -26.35 12.49
N VAL A 105 4.40 -25.18 11.96
CA VAL A 105 5.21 -23.98 11.96
C VAL A 105 5.34 -23.36 13.35
N VAL A 106 4.24 -23.26 14.10
CA VAL A 106 4.25 -22.68 15.45
C VAL A 106 5.16 -23.46 16.42
N PRO A 107 5.12 -24.81 16.51
CA PRO A 107 6.05 -25.55 17.35
C PRO A 107 7.52 -25.41 16.90
N ALA A 108 7.79 -25.41 15.59
CA ALA A 108 9.13 -25.26 15.04
C ALA A 108 9.75 -23.89 15.39
N LEU A 109 9.03 -22.81 15.14
CA LEU A 109 9.48 -21.44 15.45
C LEU A 109 9.66 -21.23 16.97
N ARG A 110 8.77 -21.81 17.79
CA ARG A 110 8.89 -21.73 19.24
C ARG A 110 10.17 -22.38 19.75
N LYS A 111 10.55 -23.53 19.20
CA LYS A 111 11.80 -24.22 19.54
C LYS A 111 13.03 -23.44 19.09
N ARG A 112 13.00 -22.86 17.88
CA ARG A 112 14.15 -22.17 17.29
C ARG A 112 14.46 -20.84 18.00
N PHE A 113 13.45 -20.02 18.26
CA PHE A 113 13.58 -18.69 18.86
C PHE A 113 13.30 -18.65 20.36
N ASN A 114 13.06 -19.80 21.02
CA ASN A 114 12.80 -19.91 22.46
C ASN A 114 11.70 -18.99 22.98
N TYR A 115 10.59 -18.83 22.23
CA TYR A 115 9.49 -17.99 22.66
C TYR A 115 8.81 -18.53 23.94
N LYS A 116 8.68 -17.67 24.94
CA LYS A 116 8.02 -18.02 26.23
C LYS A 116 6.51 -18.19 26.06
N ASN A 117 5.88 -17.36 25.19
CA ASN A 117 4.45 -17.35 24.97
C ASN A 117 4.11 -17.67 23.50
N VAL A 118 3.07 -18.46 23.26
CA VAL A 118 2.56 -18.79 21.93
C VAL A 118 2.14 -17.54 21.14
N MET A 119 1.67 -16.49 21.84
CA MET A 119 1.27 -15.23 21.21
C MET A 119 2.44 -14.39 20.68
N GLN A 120 3.68 -14.70 21.04
CA GLN A 120 4.89 -14.06 20.53
C GLN A 120 5.31 -14.62 19.17
N VAL A 121 4.84 -15.83 18.82
CA VAL A 121 5.20 -16.49 17.57
C VAL A 121 4.73 -15.64 16.38
N PRO A 122 5.60 -15.33 15.43
CA PRO A 122 5.24 -14.54 14.25
C PRO A 122 4.19 -15.24 13.40
N ARG A 123 3.27 -14.46 12.87
CA ARG A 123 2.19 -14.93 11.98
C ARG A 123 2.03 -14.00 10.79
N LEU A 124 1.47 -14.51 9.72
CA LEU A 124 1.03 -13.69 8.61
C LEU A 124 -0.17 -12.83 9.05
N ASP A 125 -0.09 -11.52 8.84
CA ASP A 125 -1.18 -10.58 9.08
C ASP A 125 -2.02 -10.37 7.81
N ARG A 126 -1.35 -10.08 6.69
CA ARG A 126 -1.99 -9.84 5.39
C ARG A 126 -1.01 -10.04 4.24
N ILE A 127 -1.57 -10.34 3.08
CA ILE A 127 -0.85 -10.29 1.81
C ILE A 127 -1.40 -9.14 0.99
N VAL A 128 -0.50 -8.33 0.47
CA VAL A 128 -0.84 -7.17 -0.35
C VAL A 128 -0.34 -7.39 -1.76
N VAL A 129 -1.25 -7.43 -2.72
CA VAL A 129 -0.93 -7.49 -4.14
C VAL A 129 -1.16 -6.12 -4.74
N ASN A 130 -0.13 -5.55 -5.37
CA ASN A 130 -0.18 -4.24 -5.99
C ASN A 130 0.25 -4.32 -7.45
N MET A 131 -0.50 -3.69 -8.33
CA MET A 131 -0.17 -3.54 -9.73
C MET A 131 -0.13 -2.06 -10.08
N GLY A 132 1.05 -1.58 -10.51
CA GLY A 132 1.24 -0.22 -11.00
C GLY A 132 0.95 -0.15 -12.48
N VAL A 133 0.06 0.75 -12.90
CA VAL A 133 -0.32 0.96 -14.28
C VAL A 133 -0.06 2.41 -14.64
N GLY A 134 1.17 2.72 -15.05
CA GLY A 134 1.57 4.09 -15.45
C GLY A 134 0.82 4.58 -16.68
N GLU A 135 0.49 3.68 -17.60
CA GLU A 135 -0.26 3.95 -18.84
C GLU A 135 -1.73 4.36 -18.60
N ALA A 136 -2.26 4.11 -17.40
CA ALA A 136 -3.59 4.57 -17.00
C ALA A 136 -3.75 6.11 -17.03
N VAL A 137 -2.65 6.84 -17.13
CA VAL A 137 -2.63 8.30 -17.31
C VAL A 137 -3.09 8.69 -18.72
N GLU A 138 -2.76 7.87 -19.71
CA GLU A 138 -3.10 8.09 -21.12
C GLU A 138 -4.44 7.43 -21.48
N ASP A 139 -4.63 6.16 -21.10
CA ASP A 139 -5.88 5.42 -21.32
C ASP A 139 -6.32 4.66 -20.07
N GLN A 140 -7.51 4.99 -19.60
CA GLN A 140 -8.12 4.35 -18.41
C GLN A 140 -8.44 2.87 -18.63
N LYS A 141 -8.66 2.41 -19.86
CA LYS A 141 -8.93 1.01 -20.20
C LYS A 141 -7.82 0.08 -19.70
N HIS A 142 -6.57 0.54 -19.74
CA HIS A 142 -5.43 -0.22 -19.21
C HIS A 142 -5.57 -0.53 -17.72
N LEU A 143 -6.17 0.39 -16.96
CA LEU A 143 -6.43 0.15 -15.54
C LEU A 143 -7.59 -0.82 -15.33
N ASP A 144 -8.63 -0.72 -16.14
CA ASP A 144 -9.82 -1.61 -16.04
C ASP A 144 -9.41 -3.07 -16.30
N HIS A 145 -8.60 -3.34 -17.32
CA HIS A 145 -8.04 -4.67 -17.56
C HIS A 145 -7.17 -5.16 -16.36
N ALA A 146 -6.34 -4.28 -15.78
CA ALA A 146 -5.55 -4.64 -14.61
C ALA A 146 -6.40 -4.95 -13.36
N ILE A 147 -7.55 -4.30 -13.23
CA ILE A 147 -8.53 -4.57 -12.17
C ILE A 147 -9.17 -5.94 -12.37
N GLU A 148 -9.54 -6.27 -13.60
CA GLU A 148 -10.11 -7.57 -13.96
C GLU A 148 -9.11 -8.69 -13.69
N ASP A 149 -7.85 -8.56 -14.16
CA ASP A 149 -6.78 -9.52 -13.92
C ASP A 149 -6.58 -9.78 -12.42
N LEU A 150 -6.44 -8.72 -11.63
CA LEU A 150 -6.28 -8.85 -10.18
C LEU A 150 -7.51 -9.43 -9.49
N GLN A 151 -8.70 -9.15 -9.99
CA GLN A 151 -9.94 -9.73 -9.45
C GLN A 151 -10.01 -11.23 -9.70
N ILE A 152 -9.59 -11.69 -10.88
CA ILE A 152 -9.53 -13.12 -11.24
C ILE A 152 -8.50 -13.83 -10.33
N ILE A 153 -7.27 -13.27 -10.18
CA ILE A 153 -6.21 -13.87 -9.37
C ILE A 153 -6.59 -13.97 -7.89
N THR A 154 -7.18 -12.89 -7.34
CA THR A 154 -7.37 -12.77 -5.88
C THR A 154 -8.79 -13.12 -5.42
N GLY A 155 -9.75 -13.23 -6.34
CA GLY A 155 -11.17 -13.41 -6.02
C GLY A 155 -11.77 -12.23 -5.23
N GLN A 156 -11.11 -11.07 -5.23
CA GLN A 156 -11.55 -9.87 -4.51
C GLN A 156 -11.41 -8.63 -5.40
N LYS A 157 -12.42 -7.76 -5.42
CA LYS A 157 -12.39 -6.51 -6.19
C LYS A 157 -11.25 -5.61 -5.72
N PRO A 158 -10.33 -5.20 -6.61
CA PRO A 158 -9.22 -4.33 -6.28
C PRO A 158 -9.66 -2.92 -5.92
N ALA A 159 -8.89 -2.27 -5.04
CA ALA A 159 -9.04 -0.85 -4.74
C ALA A 159 -8.16 -0.01 -5.67
N ILE A 160 -8.75 0.91 -6.41
CA ILE A 160 -8.03 1.85 -7.29
C ILE A 160 -7.18 2.77 -6.44
N ARG A 161 -5.93 2.94 -6.83
CA ARG A 161 -4.98 3.88 -6.21
C ARG A 161 -4.83 5.12 -7.08
N ARG A 162 -5.06 6.27 -6.45
CA ARG A 162 -5.00 7.58 -7.08
C ARG A 162 -3.76 8.35 -6.66
N ALA A 163 -3.23 9.18 -7.53
CA ALA A 163 -2.08 10.03 -7.27
C ALA A 163 -2.38 11.02 -6.13
N LYS A 164 -1.47 11.12 -5.16
CA LYS A 164 -1.59 12.04 -4.01
C LYS A 164 -1.13 13.47 -4.34
N LYS A 165 -0.15 13.60 -5.23
CA LYS A 165 0.45 14.87 -5.64
C LYS A 165 0.51 14.96 -7.15
N SER A 166 0.45 16.17 -7.70
CA SER A 166 0.68 16.42 -9.11
C SER A 166 2.19 16.45 -9.39
N ILE A 167 2.65 15.72 -10.41
CA ILE A 167 4.05 15.64 -10.82
C ILE A 167 4.09 15.84 -12.34
N SER A 168 4.63 16.98 -12.80
CA SER A 168 4.64 17.35 -14.22
C SER A 168 5.48 16.40 -15.08
N ASN A 169 6.64 15.95 -14.60
CA ASN A 169 7.52 15.02 -15.33
C ASN A 169 6.82 13.71 -15.72
N PHE A 170 5.89 13.23 -14.91
CA PHE A 170 5.10 12.03 -15.19
C PHE A 170 3.71 12.32 -15.74
N LYS A 171 3.42 13.56 -16.12
CA LYS A 171 2.09 14.01 -16.59
C LYS A 171 0.95 13.68 -15.60
N LEU A 172 1.27 13.57 -14.31
CA LEU A 172 0.32 13.19 -13.24
C LEU A 172 -0.33 14.42 -12.63
N ARG A 173 -1.66 14.37 -12.49
CA ARG A 173 -2.44 15.32 -11.70
C ARG A 173 -2.97 14.62 -10.43
N GLN A 174 -3.16 15.38 -9.38
CA GLN A 174 -3.76 14.87 -8.15
C GLN A 174 -5.13 14.25 -8.43
N GLY A 175 -5.38 13.07 -7.87
CA GLY A 175 -6.64 12.33 -8.06
C GLY A 175 -6.68 11.41 -9.28
N MET A 176 -5.71 11.46 -10.20
CA MET A 176 -5.65 10.54 -11.35
C MET A 176 -5.40 9.10 -10.89
N PRO A 177 -6.08 8.10 -11.47
CA PRO A 177 -5.84 6.69 -11.16
C PRO A 177 -4.47 6.27 -11.72
N VAL A 178 -3.66 5.56 -10.92
CA VAL A 178 -2.28 5.15 -11.27
C VAL A 178 -2.06 3.65 -11.12
N GLY A 179 -2.96 2.95 -10.44
CA GLY A 179 -2.81 1.53 -10.22
C GLY A 179 -3.91 0.95 -9.35
N CYS A 180 -3.81 -0.34 -9.08
CA CYS A 180 -4.77 -1.08 -8.26
C CYS A 180 -4.05 -1.92 -7.20
N LYS A 181 -4.74 -2.15 -6.07
CA LYS A 181 -4.21 -2.87 -4.91
C LYS A 181 -5.28 -3.74 -4.30
N VAL A 182 -4.91 -4.97 -3.93
CA VAL A 182 -5.73 -5.88 -3.13
C VAL A 182 -5.03 -6.17 -1.81
N THR A 183 -5.81 -6.30 -0.75
CA THR A 183 -5.30 -6.74 0.56
C THR A 183 -6.07 -7.98 0.98
N LEU A 184 -5.37 -9.10 1.03
CA LEU A 184 -5.92 -10.40 1.44
C LEU A 184 -5.65 -10.64 2.92
N ARG A 185 -6.64 -11.18 3.63
CA ARG A 185 -6.57 -11.49 5.06
C ARG A 185 -7.24 -12.80 5.38
N ARG A 186 -6.92 -13.38 6.55
CA ARG A 186 -7.54 -14.60 7.07
C ARG A 186 -7.43 -15.76 6.08
N TRP A 187 -8.53 -16.48 5.84
CA TRP A 187 -8.55 -17.65 4.99
C TRP A 187 -8.15 -17.39 3.53
N ARG A 188 -8.56 -16.25 2.93
CA ARG A 188 -8.17 -15.86 1.56
C ARG A 188 -6.67 -15.65 1.40
N MET A 189 -6.02 -15.18 2.46
CA MET A 189 -4.57 -14.99 2.49
C MET A 189 -3.83 -16.33 2.42
N TYR A 190 -4.25 -17.31 3.22
CA TYR A 190 -3.62 -18.64 3.21
C TYR A 190 -3.91 -19.41 1.93
N GLU A 191 -5.11 -19.30 1.39
CA GLU A 191 -5.49 -19.90 0.12
C GLU A 191 -4.67 -19.31 -1.05
N PHE A 192 -4.54 -18.00 -1.10
CA PHE A 192 -3.68 -17.34 -2.08
C PHE A 192 -2.21 -17.74 -1.92
N LEU A 193 -1.70 -17.84 -0.68
CA LEU A 193 -0.34 -18.29 -0.42
C LEU A 193 -0.11 -19.71 -0.95
N GLU A 194 -1.02 -20.63 -0.72
CA GLU A 194 -0.94 -22.01 -1.21
C GLU A 194 -0.86 -22.05 -2.74
N ARG A 195 -1.76 -21.35 -3.44
CA ARG A 195 -1.72 -21.25 -4.90
C ARG A 195 -0.47 -20.57 -5.42
N PHE A 196 -0.01 -19.54 -4.74
CA PHE A 196 1.22 -18.84 -5.09
C PHE A 196 2.42 -19.78 -5.04
N ILE A 197 2.61 -20.53 -3.95
CA ILE A 197 3.76 -21.44 -3.78
C ILE A 197 3.65 -22.64 -4.71
N SER A 198 2.49 -23.29 -4.81
CA SER A 198 2.36 -24.57 -5.52
C SER A 198 2.11 -24.41 -7.02
N LEU A 199 1.47 -23.35 -7.48
CA LEU A 199 1.10 -23.19 -8.88
C LEU A 199 1.84 -22.03 -9.57
N ALA A 200 1.91 -20.84 -8.95
CA ALA A 200 2.46 -19.66 -9.61
C ALA A 200 4.00 -19.67 -9.64
N VAL A 201 4.66 -19.97 -8.51
CA VAL A 201 6.12 -19.94 -8.41
C VAL A 201 6.81 -20.91 -9.39
N PRO A 202 6.39 -22.18 -9.57
CA PRO A 202 7.00 -23.08 -10.55
C PRO A 202 6.84 -22.61 -12.00
N ARG A 203 5.89 -21.75 -12.29
CA ARG A 203 5.62 -21.21 -13.63
C ARG A 203 6.40 -19.93 -13.95
N ILE A 204 7.16 -19.41 -12.98
CA ILE A 204 8.03 -18.24 -13.22
C ILE A 204 9.13 -18.67 -14.19
N ARG A 205 9.29 -17.91 -15.28
CA ARG A 205 10.38 -18.12 -16.22
C ARG A 205 11.74 -17.95 -15.52
N ASP A 206 12.66 -18.89 -15.76
CA ASP A 206 14.03 -18.88 -15.20
C ASP A 206 14.07 -18.78 -13.66
N PHE A 207 13.15 -19.46 -12.98
CA PHE A 207 13.09 -19.43 -11.53
C PHE A 207 14.31 -20.11 -10.90
N ARG A 208 15.06 -19.33 -10.09
CA ARG A 208 16.24 -19.79 -9.34
C ARG A 208 16.09 -19.69 -7.83
N GLY A 209 14.86 -19.53 -7.35
CA GLY A 209 14.55 -19.23 -5.95
C GLY A 209 14.25 -17.76 -5.70
N LEU A 210 13.53 -17.50 -4.63
CA LEU A 210 13.15 -16.16 -4.19
C LEU A 210 14.36 -15.43 -3.58
N PRO A 211 14.55 -14.12 -3.85
CA PRO A 211 15.69 -13.37 -3.34
C PRO A 211 15.61 -13.15 -1.83
N ASP A 212 16.72 -13.37 -1.10
CA ASP A 212 16.81 -13.15 0.34
C ASP A 212 16.90 -11.66 0.73
N ASN A 213 17.17 -10.75 -0.23
CA ASN A 213 17.42 -9.35 0.04
C ASN A 213 16.16 -8.47 0.02
N SER A 214 14.98 -9.07 -0.11
CA SER A 214 13.72 -8.35 -0.30
C SER A 214 12.91 -8.16 0.99
N PHE A 215 13.58 -8.21 2.14
CA PHE A 215 13.04 -7.87 3.45
C PHE A 215 13.17 -6.37 3.70
N ASP A 216 12.26 -5.80 4.50
CA ASP A 216 12.19 -4.37 4.79
C ASP A 216 12.88 -3.93 6.10
N GLY A 217 13.58 -4.82 6.81
CA GLY A 217 14.17 -4.57 8.13
C GLY A 217 13.17 -4.62 9.29
N ARG A 218 11.89 -4.91 9.00
CA ARG A 218 10.79 -4.96 9.99
C ARG A 218 9.97 -6.24 9.92
N GLY A 219 10.55 -7.29 9.35
CA GLY A 219 9.90 -8.58 9.23
C GLY A 219 8.80 -8.65 8.16
N ASN A 220 8.82 -7.83 7.14
CA ASN A 220 7.97 -7.98 5.96
C ASN A 220 8.80 -8.36 4.75
N TYR A 221 8.20 -9.12 3.84
CA TYR A 221 8.84 -9.59 2.63
C TYR A 221 8.08 -9.12 1.39
N THR A 222 8.80 -8.59 0.39
CA THR A 222 8.19 -8.13 -0.86
C THR A 222 8.87 -8.78 -2.06
N ILE A 223 8.06 -9.36 -2.96
CA ILE A 223 8.53 -9.90 -4.23
C ILE A 223 7.93 -9.12 -5.39
N GLY A 224 8.76 -8.78 -6.38
CA GLY A 224 8.34 -8.26 -7.67
C GLY A 224 8.23 -9.37 -8.70
N LEU A 225 7.06 -9.51 -9.30
CA LEU A 225 6.80 -10.43 -10.41
C LEU A 225 6.75 -9.62 -11.71
N LYS A 226 7.41 -10.13 -12.75
CA LYS A 226 7.49 -9.43 -14.05
C LYS A 226 6.22 -9.63 -14.89
N GLU A 227 5.56 -10.76 -14.73
CA GLU A 227 4.45 -11.19 -15.60
C GLU A 227 3.27 -11.69 -14.75
N GLN A 228 2.03 -11.29 -15.10
CA GLN A 228 0.82 -11.83 -14.46
C GLN A 228 0.43 -13.22 -14.99
N ILE A 229 0.94 -13.61 -16.15
CA ILE A 229 0.55 -14.85 -16.87
C ILE A 229 0.93 -16.12 -16.09
N MET A 230 1.85 -16.00 -15.11
CA MET A 230 2.21 -17.14 -14.26
C MET A 230 1.03 -17.70 -13.46
N PHE A 231 0.01 -16.91 -13.22
CA PHE A 231 -1.21 -17.37 -12.55
C PHE A 231 -2.09 -18.13 -13.54
N PRO A 232 -2.41 -19.42 -13.27
CA PRO A 232 -3.21 -20.25 -14.19
C PRO A 232 -4.64 -19.77 -14.39
N GLU A 233 -5.12 -18.91 -13.49
CA GLU A 233 -6.47 -18.34 -13.54
C GLU A 233 -6.64 -17.32 -14.68
N ILE A 234 -5.51 -16.76 -15.17
CA ILE A 234 -5.53 -15.78 -16.26
C ILE A 234 -5.51 -16.50 -17.60
N ASN A 235 -6.49 -16.16 -18.43
CA ASN A 235 -6.53 -16.63 -19.81
C ASN A 235 -5.60 -15.73 -20.66
N TYR A 236 -4.59 -16.32 -21.29
CA TYR A 236 -3.61 -15.62 -22.12
C TYR A 236 -4.25 -14.82 -23.26
N ASP A 237 -5.29 -15.35 -23.89
CA ASP A 237 -5.96 -14.72 -25.04
C ASP A 237 -6.68 -13.41 -24.68
N LYS A 238 -7.03 -13.24 -23.40
CA LYS A 238 -7.73 -12.05 -22.90
C LYS A 238 -6.79 -10.99 -22.35
N VAL A 239 -5.51 -11.28 -22.22
CA VAL A 239 -4.52 -10.34 -21.69
C VAL A 239 -4.18 -9.28 -22.72
N ALA A 240 -4.62 -8.05 -22.49
CA ALA A 240 -4.31 -6.92 -23.38
C ALA A 240 -2.81 -6.55 -23.35
N LYS A 241 -2.16 -6.67 -22.19
CA LYS A 241 -0.74 -6.36 -22.02
C LYS A 241 -0.16 -7.12 -20.82
N ILE A 242 1.08 -7.61 -20.98
CA ILE A 242 1.84 -8.20 -19.87
C ILE A 242 2.23 -7.10 -18.88
N ARG A 243 1.87 -7.29 -17.60
CA ARG A 243 2.14 -6.35 -16.51
C ARG A 243 2.78 -7.06 -15.33
N GLY A 244 3.73 -6.37 -14.71
CA GLY A 244 4.31 -6.81 -13.46
C GLY A 244 3.43 -6.45 -12.26
N MET A 245 3.64 -7.16 -11.16
CA MET A 245 2.98 -6.90 -9.89
C MET A 245 3.94 -7.11 -8.72
N ASN A 246 3.66 -6.44 -7.61
CA ASN A 246 4.38 -6.62 -6.37
C ASN A 246 3.48 -7.33 -5.36
N ILE A 247 3.99 -8.39 -4.75
CA ILE A 247 3.34 -9.13 -3.67
C ILE A 247 4.12 -8.89 -2.39
N THR A 248 3.48 -8.30 -1.39
CA THR A 248 4.07 -8.03 -0.08
C THR A 248 3.41 -8.90 0.97
N PHE A 249 4.21 -9.70 1.65
CA PHE A 249 3.82 -10.50 2.80
C PHE A 249 4.09 -9.71 4.06
N VAL A 250 3.03 -9.27 4.71
CA VAL A 250 3.11 -8.51 5.96
C VAL A 250 2.94 -9.50 7.11
N THR A 251 3.95 -9.53 7.99
CA THR A 251 3.94 -10.43 9.14
C THR A 251 3.94 -9.66 10.46
N THR A 252 3.80 -10.36 11.55
CA THR A 252 3.94 -9.81 12.91
C THR A 252 5.35 -10.01 13.48
N ALA A 253 6.28 -10.53 12.66
CA ALA A 253 7.67 -10.69 13.03
C ALA A 253 8.32 -9.32 13.34
N LYS A 254 9.27 -9.30 14.26
CA LYS A 254 10.02 -8.10 14.61
C LYS A 254 11.32 -7.98 13.82
N THR A 255 11.90 -9.11 13.45
CA THR A 255 13.15 -9.18 12.70
C THR A 255 12.95 -9.90 11.37
N ASP A 256 13.85 -9.64 10.43
CA ASP A 256 13.81 -10.28 9.11
C ASP A 256 14.12 -11.78 9.19
N GLU A 257 14.94 -12.19 10.17
CA GLU A 257 15.24 -13.60 10.43
C GLU A 257 14.00 -14.39 10.85
N GLU A 258 13.18 -13.82 11.76
CA GLU A 258 11.92 -14.44 12.18
C GLU A 258 10.95 -14.58 11.00
N CYS A 259 10.89 -13.56 10.12
CA CYS A 259 10.06 -13.57 8.92
C CYS A 259 10.55 -14.60 7.90
N HIS A 260 11.87 -14.66 7.65
CA HIS A 260 12.49 -15.63 6.74
C HIS A 260 12.15 -17.07 7.16
N GLU A 261 12.34 -17.38 8.44
CA GLU A 261 12.03 -18.71 8.97
C GLU A 261 10.54 -19.05 8.92
N LEU A 262 9.67 -18.08 9.23
CA LEU A 262 8.23 -18.24 9.10
C LEU A 262 7.84 -18.60 7.65
N LEU A 263 8.34 -17.83 6.67
CA LEU A 263 8.00 -18.05 5.26
C LEU A 263 8.63 -19.33 4.72
N SER A 264 9.86 -19.65 5.12
CA SER A 264 10.54 -20.91 4.78
C SER A 264 9.79 -22.12 5.32
N ALA A 265 9.33 -22.08 6.59
CA ALA A 265 8.52 -23.13 7.18
C ALA A 265 7.14 -23.29 6.53
N LEU A 266 6.59 -22.22 5.93
CA LEU A 266 5.38 -22.27 5.11
C LEU A 266 5.66 -22.79 3.67
N GLY A 267 6.90 -23.14 3.34
CA GLY A 267 7.27 -23.73 2.05
C GLY A 267 7.65 -22.73 0.97
N MET A 268 7.96 -21.48 1.29
CA MET A 268 8.48 -20.55 0.29
C MET A 268 9.91 -20.93 -0.15
N PRO A 269 10.16 -21.09 -1.47
CA PRO A 269 11.44 -21.53 -1.98
C PRO A 269 12.43 -20.38 -2.10
N PHE A 270 13.11 -20.05 -1.00
CA PHE A 270 14.20 -19.09 -1.01
C PHE A 270 15.44 -19.63 -1.72
N ARG A 271 16.21 -18.73 -2.29
CA ARG A 271 17.49 -19.08 -2.93
C ARG A 271 18.47 -19.49 -1.84
N LYS A 272 19.02 -20.70 -1.96
CA LYS A 272 20.13 -21.12 -1.10
C LYS A 272 21.36 -20.28 -1.45
N ARG A 273 21.99 -19.70 -0.45
CA ARG A 273 23.27 -19.02 -0.56
C ARG A 273 24.39 -20.01 -0.78
#